data_d31cd3efd7de71cf09c7b2cda4f4cc93
#
_entry.id   d31cd3efd7de71cf09c7b2cda4f4cc93
#
_cell.length_a   1.000
_cell.length_b   1.000
_cell.length_c   1.000
_cell.angle_alpha   90.00
_cell.angle_beta   90.00
_cell.angle_gamma   90.00
#
_symmetry.space_group_name_H-M   'P 1'
#
loop_
_entity.id
_entity.type
_entity.pdbx_description
1 polymer ?
#
loop_
_entity_poly.entity_id
_entity_poly.type
_entity_poly.pdbx_seq_one_letter_code
_entity_poly.pdbx_strand_id
1 'polypeptide(L)'
;LAESILDRFEIGATTALTLFAPRRMGKTEFVVQDLLPMARERGYLSIYVNFWDRKQDPADSLILGLTKATSQLSTASKIKQNLSRFKAGGIRTPIGGANLQLQGLSTDSKLEAIQTLFDRLLTDGRKLLIALDEVQHLGTNAAFEPIVYALRGLLDPHRDQVHVLYTGSSRSGLQRLFRRRNAPLFSSSQQIDLPEFGTDYLAYMAKIFQQATGRVLNLDACKEAFRLVKRVPYDYRQIIDLLILHGGEDILAITQAYLADHSLEAIYQAEWQALKPVDQAVLVWIIKGKSGPYTGEARQFIANQLGLDSVDTATVQNAVNRLRGASKIAPVSLGCYELEDPYYADWILNEVQHGT
;
A
#
# COMPACT_ATOMS: atom_id res chain seq x y z
N LEU A 1 -6.90 13.26 9.00
CA LEU A 1 -7.28 11.92 8.56
C LEU A 1 -7.25 10.92 9.72
N ALA A 2 -6.15 10.85 10.50
CA ALA A 2 -6.04 9.92 11.63
C ALA A 2 -7.20 10.07 12.63
N GLU A 3 -7.50 11.31 13.02
CA GLU A 3 -8.62 11.64 13.89
C GLU A 3 -9.96 11.14 13.31
N SER A 4 -10.25 11.46 12.05
CA SER A 4 -11.47 11.03 11.38
C SER A 4 -11.60 9.50 11.27
N ILE A 5 -10.49 8.77 11.12
CA ILE A 5 -10.50 7.29 11.13
C ILE A 5 -10.88 6.78 12.52
N LEU A 6 -10.25 7.30 13.57
CA LEU A 6 -10.52 6.87 14.95
C LEU A 6 -11.94 7.23 15.38
N ASP A 7 -12.43 8.42 15.05
CA ASP A 7 -13.82 8.83 15.33
C ASP A 7 -14.81 7.85 14.71
N ARG A 8 -14.60 7.44 13.44
CA ARG A 8 -15.46 6.46 12.76
C ARG A 8 -15.46 5.10 13.45
N PHE A 9 -14.32 4.67 13.99
CA PHE A 9 -14.22 3.45 14.75
C PHE A 9 -14.93 3.56 16.11
N GLU A 10 -14.80 4.69 16.79
CA GLU A 10 -15.38 4.92 18.13
C GLU A 10 -16.91 5.00 18.11
N ILE A 11 -17.48 5.67 17.10
CA ILE A 11 -18.95 5.76 16.92
C ILE A 11 -19.56 4.50 16.31
N GLY A 12 -18.76 3.48 15.99
CA GLY A 12 -19.24 2.23 15.39
C GLY A 12 -19.71 2.35 13.94
N ALA A 13 -19.35 3.43 13.22
CA ALA A 13 -19.71 3.60 11.82
C ALA A 13 -19.06 2.56 10.91
N THR A 14 -17.90 2.06 11.30
CA THR A 14 -17.19 0.95 10.65
C THR A 14 -16.23 0.29 11.63
N THR A 15 -15.86 -0.95 11.36
CA THR A 15 -14.85 -1.68 12.13
C THR A 15 -13.57 -1.92 11.33
N ALA A 16 -13.63 -1.72 10.02
CA ALA A 16 -12.49 -1.91 9.15
C ALA A 16 -12.48 -0.92 7.97
N LEU A 17 -11.30 -0.39 7.68
CA LEU A 17 -11.03 0.49 6.56
C LEU A 17 -9.88 -0.04 5.70
N THR A 18 -9.93 0.22 4.41
CA THR A 18 -8.83 -0.05 3.49
C THR A 18 -8.31 1.28 2.94
N LEU A 19 -7.08 1.65 3.30
CA LEU A 19 -6.41 2.86 2.83
C LEU A 19 -5.58 2.54 1.58
N PHE A 20 -5.97 3.14 0.48
CA PHE A 20 -5.20 3.08 -0.76
C PHE A 20 -4.40 4.36 -0.99
N ALA A 21 -3.18 4.22 -1.43
CA ALA A 21 -2.42 5.20 -2.20
C ALA A 21 -1.30 4.48 -2.97
N PRO A 22 -0.83 5.00 -4.09
CA PRO A 22 0.34 4.47 -4.78
C PRO A 22 1.57 4.34 -3.88
N ARG A 23 2.62 3.70 -4.37
CA ARG A 23 3.90 3.62 -3.64
C ARG A 23 4.48 5.01 -3.39
N ARG A 24 5.27 5.15 -2.30
CA ARG A 24 5.99 6.39 -1.95
C ARG A 24 5.10 7.59 -1.59
N MET A 25 3.78 7.38 -1.42
CA MET A 25 2.82 8.42 -1.05
C MET A 25 2.69 8.64 0.47
N GLY A 26 3.52 8.01 1.30
CA GLY A 26 3.52 8.23 2.75
C GLY A 26 2.54 7.39 3.56
N LYS A 27 1.90 6.33 3.01
CA LYS A 27 0.96 5.46 3.76
C LYS A 27 1.53 4.93 5.07
N THR A 28 2.71 4.30 4.98
CA THR A 28 3.39 3.71 6.15
C THR A 28 3.73 4.77 7.18
N GLU A 29 4.24 5.93 6.75
CA GLU A 29 4.53 7.06 7.63
C GLU A 29 3.27 7.54 8.34
N PHE A 30 2.18 7.75 7.60
CA PHE A 30 0.88 8.11 8.16
C PHE A 30 0.41 7.11 9.22
N VAL A 31 0.52 5.81 8.94
CA VAL A 31 0.11 4.77 9.90
C VAL A 31 0.97 4.82 11.15
N VAL A 32 2.29 4.86 10.99
CA VAL A 32 3.25 4.69 12.09
C VAL A 32 3.43 5.98 12.90
N GLN A 33 3.42 7.15 12.25
CA GLN A 33 3.73 8.42 12.89
C GLN A 33 2.48 9.19 13.34
N ASP A 34 1.33 9.00 12.66
CA ASP A 34 0.12 9.74 12.99
C ASP A 34 -0.95 8.85 13.63
N LEU A 35 -1.39 7.78 12.92
CA LEU A 35 -2.56 7.02 13.34
C LEU A 35 -2.32 6.20 14.61
N LEU A 36 -1.25 5.40 14.64
CA LEU A 36 -0.99 4.51 15.78
C LEU A 36 -0.61 5.26 17.06
N PRO A 37 0.18 6.36 17.06
CA PRO A 37 0.38 7.19 18.23
C PRO A 37 -0.93 7.78 18.76
N MET A 38 -1.74 8.41 17.90
CA MET A 38 -3.04 8.97 18.29
C MET A 38 -4.00 7.90 18.84
N ALA A 39 -4.01 6.71 18.27
CA ALA A 39 -4.80 5.60 18.79
C ALA A 39 -4.36 5.18 20.22
N ARG A 40 -3.05 5.17 20.50
CA ARG A 40 -2.55 4.89 21.85
C ARG A 40 -2.98 5.95 22.85
N GLU A 41 -2.95 7.23 22.46
CA GLU A 41 -3.44 8.35 23.29
C GLU A 41 -4.93 8.20 23.60
N ARG A 42 -5.73 7.64 22.65
CA ARG A 42 -7.14 7.31 22.85
C ARG A 42 -7.38 5.96 23.55
N GLY A 43 -6.33 5.33 24.08
CA GLY A 43 -6.42 4.11 24.87
C GLY A 43 -6.47 2.79 24.09
N TYR A 44 -6.22 2.81 22.77
CA TYR A 44 -6.12 1.59 21.99
C TYR A 44 -4.83 0.83 22.27
N LEU A 45 -4.89 -0.49 22.22
CA LEU A 45 -3.73 -1.35 22.03
C LEU A 45 -3.42 -1.41 20.52
N SER A 46 -2.30 -0.81 20.12
CA SER A 46 -1.96 -0.63 18.71
C SER A 46 -1.04 -1.74 18.21
N ILE A 47 -1.40 -2.35 17.09
CA ILE A 47 -0.68 -3.45 16.46
C ILE A 47 -0.33 -3.02 15.03
N TYR A 48 0.95 -3.16 14.64
CA TYR A 48 1.41 -2.91 13.29
C TYR A 48 2.03 -4.17 12.71
N VAL A 49 1.61 -4.54 11.51
CA VAL A 49 2.13 -5.66 10.73
C VAL A 49 2.38 -5.20 9.31
N ASN A 50 3.59 -5.41 8.81
CA ASN A 50 3.92 -5.19 7.41
C ASN A 50 4.17 -6.54 6.72
N PHE A 51 3.36 -6.89 5.73
CA PHE A 51 3.49 -8.17 5.03
C PHE A 51 4.70 -8.22 4.06
N TRP A 52 5.40 -7.10 3.87
CA TRP A 52 6.65 -7.09 3.12
C TRP A 52 7.88 -7.43 3.95
N ASP A 53 7.80 -7.38 5.28
CA ASP A 53 8.92 -7.72 6.15
C ASP A 53 9.36 -9.19 5.98
N ARG A 54 8.39 -10.08 5.75
CA ARG A 54 8.59 -11.51 5.51
C ARG A 54 7.78 -11.97 4.29
N LYS A 55 8.16 -11.49 3.09
CA LYS A 55 7.41 -11.72 1.84
C LYS A 55 7.17 -13.20 1.51
N GLN A 56 8.11 -14.08 1.85
CA GLN A 56 8.00 -15.51 1.59
C GLN A 56 7.03 -16.21 2.55
N ASP A 57 6.85 -15.66 3.74
CA ASP A 57 5.97 -16.21 4.76
C ASP A 57 5.25 -15.10 5.55
N PRO A 58 4.10 -14.62 5.04
CA PRO A 58 3.34 -13.57 5.69
C PRO A 58 2.81 -13.93 7.08
N ALA A 59 2.67 -15.23 7.42
CA ALA A 59 2.31 -15.67 8.77
C ALA A 59 3.36 -15.24 9.80
N ASP A 60 4.64 -15.28 9.41
CA ASP A 60 5.74 -14.84 10.27
C ASP A 60 5.64 -13.34 10.57
N SER A 61 5.27 -12.51 9.58
CA SER A 61 5.06 -11.07 9.80
C SER A 61 3.95 -10.83 10.81
N LEU A 62 2.84 -11.58 10.71
CA LEU A 62 1.71 -11.46 11.62
C LEU A 62 2.09 -11.89 13.05
N ILE A 63 2.76 -13.05 13.21
CA ILE A 63 3.25 -13.53 14.50
C ILE A 63 4.18 -12.49 15.15
N LEU A 64 5.11 -11.93 14.41
CA LEU A 64 6.06 -10.93 14.92
C LEU A 64 5.33 -9.65 15.37
N GLY A 65 4.40 -9.14 14.58
CA GLY A 65 3.60 -7.97 14.93
C GLY A 65 2.76 -8.18 16.20
N LEU A 66 2.05 -9.31 16.29
CA LEU A 66 1.27 -9.68 17.47
C LEU A 66 2.15 -9.90 18.70
N THR A 67 3.31 -10.56 18.55
CA THR A 67 4.27 -10.77 19.64
C THR A 67 4.80 -9.42 20.16
N LYS A 68 5.17 -8.50 19.27
CA LYS A 68 5.61 -7.15 19.66
C LYS A 68 4.53 -6.41 20.43
N ALA A 69 3.27 -6.57 20.03
CA ALA A 69 2.15 -5.94 20.73
C ALA A 69 1.95 -6.49 22.16
N THR A 70 2.31 -7.74 22.44
CA THR A 70 2.22 -8.29 23.80
C THR A 70 3.11 -7.55 24.82
N SER A 71 4.15 -6.85 24.38
CA SER A 71 4.96 -6.01 25.25
C SER A 71 4.20 -4.80 25.78
N GLN A 72 3.12 -4.37 25.11
CA GLN A 72 2.26 -3.24 25.48
C GLN A 72 1.14 -3.64 26.45
N LEU A 73 1.03 -4.92 26.81
CA LEU A 73 0.00 -5.40 27.74
C LEU A 73 0.16 -4.78 29.13
N SER A 74 -0.97 -4.55 29.81
CA SER A 74 -0.99 -4.03 31.15
C SER A 74 -0.31 -4.98 32.15
N THR A 75 0.18 -4.44 33.25
CA THR A 75 0.82 -5.25 34.31
C THR A 75 -0.15 -6.29 34.87
N ALA A 76 -1.43 -5.94 35.03
CA ALA A 76 -2.47 -6.87 35.46
C ALA A 76 -2.66 -8.04 34.51
N SER A 77 -2.67 -7.77 33.20
CA SER A 77 -2.76 -8.81 32.16
C SER A 77 -1.50 -9.68 32.13
N LYS A 78 -0.32 -9.11 32.38
CA LYS A 78 0.95 -9.85 32.45
C LYS A 78 0.97 -10.81 33.66
N ILE A 79 0.45 -10.41 34.80
CA ILE A 79 0.38 -11.24 36.04
C ILE A 79 -0.60 -12.42 35.83
N LYS A 80 -1.80 -12.18 35.29
CA LYS A 80 -2.76 -13.26 34.98
C LYS A 80 -2.17 -14.33 34.05
N GLN A 81 -1.29 -13.94 33.16
CA GLN A 81 -0.67 -14.81 32.14
C GLN A 81 0.52 -15.62 32.68
N ASN A 82 1.24 -15.12 33.70
CA ASN A 82 2.32 -15.89 34.33
C ASN A 82 1.81 -17.14 35.07
N LEU A 83 0.51 -17.18 35.41
CA LEU A 83 -0.14 -18.33 36.05
C LEU A 83 -0.55 -19.43 35.06
N SER A 84 -0.66 -19.11 33.78
CA SER A 84 -0.94 -20.08 32.73
C SER A 84 0.31 -20.24 31.84
N ARG A 85 1.11 -21.30 32.08
CA ARG A 85 2.20 -21.68 31.19
C ARG A 85 1.61 -22.16 29.84
N PHE A 86 1.40 -21.25 28.90
CA PHE A 86 0.94 -21.60 27.58
C PHE A 86 2.09 -22.16 26.73
N LYS A 87 1.97 -23.43 26.39
CA LYS A 87 2.65 -24.03 25.25
C LYS A 87 1.75 -23.82 24.03
N ALA A 88 1.97 -22.76 23.25
CA ALA A 88 1.37 -22.63 21.93
C ALA A 88 2.19 -23.50 20.98
N GLY A 89 1.64 -24.62 20.52
CA GLY A 89 2.13 -25.41 19.39
C GLY A 89 3.65 -25.56 19.24
N GLY A 90 4.42 -25.74 20.34
CA GLY A 90 5.88 -25.82 20.30
C GLY A 90 6.64 -24.49 20.23
N ILE A 91 5.93 -23.37 20.06
CA ILE A 91 6.54 -22.03 20.10
C ILE A 91 6.64 -21.60 21.55
N ARG A 92 7.86 -21.55 22.08
CA ARG A 92 8.14 -20.81 23.32
C ARG A 92 8.04 -19.33 23.00
N THR A 93 6.91 -18.68 23.32
CA THR A 93 6.83 -17.22 23.29
C THR A 93 7.61 -16.70 24.50
N PRO A 94 8.78 -16.07 24.30
CA PRO A 94 9.54 -15.53 25.42
C PRO A 94 8.86 -14.25 25.91
N ILE A 95 8.63 -14.20 27.18
CA ILE A 95 8.42 -12.93 27.88
C ILE A 95 9.80 -12.28 27.95
N GLY A 96 10.08 -11.36 27.01
CA GLY A 96 11.35 -10.63 26.91
C GLY A 96 12.32 -11.17 25.87
N GLY A 97 12.35 -10.52 24.70
CA GLY A 97 13.53 -10.36 23.87
C GLY A 97 14.24 -11.57 23.27
N ALA A 98 13.69 -12.78 23.28
CA ALA A 98 14.32 -13.93 22.69
C ALA A 98 13.87 -14.15 21.24
N ASN A 99 14.82 -14.48 20.35
CA ASN A 99 14.59 -14.79 18.95
C ASN A 99 13.53 -15.89 18.78
N LEU A 100 12.41 -15.54 18.17
CA LEU A 100 11.39 -16.50 17.74
C LEU A 100 11.95 -17.33 16.59
N GLN A 101 12.20 -18.61 16.83
CA GLN A 101 12.51 -19.55 15.74
C GLN A 101 11.21 -19.96 15.05
N LEU A 102 10.84 -19.23 13.99
CA LEU A 102 9.66 -19.51 13.16
C LEU A 102 9.98 -20.43 11.97
N GLN A 103 11.26 -20.60 11.65
CA GLN A 103 11.72 -21.46 10.55
C GLN A 103 11.40 -22.93 10.85
N GLY A 104 10.83 -23.62 9.86
CA GLY A 104 10.51 -25.05 9.96
C GLY A 104 9.16 -25.37 10.63
N LEU A 105 8.39 -24.38 11.07
CA LEU A 105 7.03 -24.59 11.56
C LEU A 105 6.06 -24.81 10.39
N SER A 106 5.11 -25.74 10.58
CA SER A 106 4.02 -25.93 9.63
C SER A 106 3.08 -24.70 9.62
N THR A 107 2.33 -24.54 8.53
CA THR A 107 1.31 -23.49 8.42
C THR A 107 0.30 -23.58 9.58
N ASP A 108 -0.16 -24.78 9.92
CA ASP A 108 -1.12 -25.00 11.01
C ASP A 108 -0.55 -24.54 12.35
N SER A 109 0.69 -24.89 12.68
CA SER A 109 1.36 -24.42 13.91
C SER A 109 1.48 -22.89 13.97
N LYS A 110 1.69 -22.23 12.82
CA LYS A 110 1.74 -20.77 12.75
C LYS A 110 0.35 -20.15 12.96
N LEU A 111 -0.70 -20.75 12.39
CA LEU A 111 -2.08 -20.30 12.60
C LEU A 111 -2.52 -20.45 14.06
N GLU A 112 -2.17 -21.56 14.72
CA GLU A 112 -2.41 -21.75 16.17
C GLU A 112 -1.68 -20.69 17.01
N ALA A 113 -0.45 -20.35 16.64
CA ALA A 113 0.32 -19.29 17.31
C ALA A 113 -0.33 -17.92 17.15
N ILE A 114 -0.80 -17.61 15.94
CA ILE A 114 -1.52 -16.36 15.63
C ILE A 114 -2.78 -16.27 16.51
N GLN A 115 -3.60 -17.34 16.54
CA GLN A 115 -4.80 -17.41 17.39
C GLN A 115 -4.45 -17.17 18.86
N THR A 116 -3.47 -17.90 19.39
CA THR A 116 -3.06 -17.79 20.79
C THR A 116 -2.59 -16.37 21.16
N LEU A 117 -1.78 -15.74 20.30
CA LEU A 117 -1.32 -14.38 20.52
C LEU A 117 -2.47 -13.37 20.47
N PHE A 118 -3.39 -13.56 19.53
CA PHE A 118 -4.56 -12.71 19.37
C PHE A 118 -5.48 -12.78 20.58
N ASP A 119 -5.85 -14.00 21.03
CA ASP A 119 -6.67 -14.21 22.22
C ASP A 119 -6.02 -13.58 23.45
N ARG A 120 -4.70 -13.69 23.56
CA ARG A 120 -3.93 -13.05 24.62
C ARG A 120 -4.04 -11.52 24.60
N LEU A 121 -4.01 -10.89 23.41
CA LEU A 121 -4.16 -9.44 23.29
C LEU A 121 -5.57 -8.99 23.66
N LEU A 122 -6.60 -9.78 23.30
CA LEU A 122 -8.00 -9.52 23.68
C LEU A 122 -8.23 -9.53 25.20
N THR A 123 -7.50 -10.35 25.96
CA THR A 123 -7.65 -10.39 27.43
C THR A 123 -7.23 -9.11 28.15
N ASP A 124 -6.56 -8.18 27.46
CA ASP A 124 -6.15 -6.89 28.05
C ASP A 124 -7.33 -5.95 28.31
N GLY A 125 -8.45 -6.15 27.61
CA GLY A 125 -9.69 -5.40 27.79
C GLY A 125 -9.74 -4.06 27.06
N ARG A 126 -8.63 -3.58 26.50
CA ARG A 126 -8.59 -2.40 25.63
C ARG A 126 -9.10 -2.75 24.23
N LYS A 127 -9.64 -1.77 23.52
CA LYS A 127 -9.88 -1.91 22.07
C LYS A 127 -8.55 -2.07 21.34
N LEU A 128 -8.54 -2.94 20.34
CA LEU A 128 -7.37 -3.16 19.47
C LEU A 128 -7.51 -2.31 18.22
N LEU A 129 -6.41 -1.65 17.79
CA LEU A 129 -6.26 -1.13 16.44
C LEU A 129 -5.15 -1.91 15.75
N ILE A 130 -5.50 -2.65 14.71
CA ILE A 130 -4.57 -3.46 13.93
C ILE A 130 -4.38 -2.78 12.57
N ALA A 131 -3.15 -2.32 12.31
CA ALA A 131 -2.75 -1.82 11.01
C ALA A 131 -2.00 -2.93 10.25
N LEU A 132 -2.59 -3.39 9.14
CA LEU A 132 -2.05 -4.41 8.25
C LEU A 132 -1.56 -3.75 6.97
N ASP A 133 -0.25 -3.49 6.92
CA ASP A 133 0.39 -2.77 5.81
C ASP A 133 0.76 -3.72 4.66
N GLU A 134 0.62 -3.22 3.43
CA GLU A 134 0.87 -3.94 2.18
C GLU A 134 0.07 -5.26 2.07
N VAL A 135 -1.18 -5.24 2.54
CA VAL A 135 -2.06 -6.42 2.62
C VAL A 135 -2.31 -7.09 1.27
N GLN A 136 -2.22 -6.37 0.16
CA GLN A 136 -2.37 -6.96 -1.18
C GLN A 136 -1.36 -8.06 -1.46
N HIS A 137 -0.26 -8.12 -0.70
CA HIS A 137 0.72 -9.20 -0.81
C HIS A 137 0.10 -10.57 -0.53
N LEU A 138 -0.87 -10.65 0.36
CA LEU A 138 -1.59 -11.90 0.66
C LEU A 138 -2.37 -12.45 -0.55
N GLY A 139 -2.68 -11.62 -1.53
CA GLY A 139 -3.35 -12.02 -2.78
C GLY A 139 -2.39 -12.40 -3.91
N THR A 140 -1.07 -12.45 -3.69
CA THR A 140 -0.09 -12.76 -4.75
C THR A 140 0.18 -14.25 -4.92
N ASN A 141 -0.09 -15.05 -3.90
CA ASN A 141 0.15 -16.50 -3.91
C ASN A 141 -1.00 -17.23 -3.23
N ALA A 142 -1.50 -18.30 -3.86
CA ALA A 142 -2.54 -19.16 -3.29
C ALA A 142 -2.11 -19.82 -1.96
N ALA A 143 -0.82 -20.05 -1.76
CA ALA A 143 -0.29 -20.58 -0.49
C ALA A 143 -0.55 -19.66 0.71
N PHE A 144 -0.92 -18.40 0.49
CA PHE A 144 -1.24 -17.43 1.55
C PHE A 144 -2.74 -17.40 1.91
N GLU A 145 -3.60 -18.08 1.14
CA GLU A 145 -5.04 -18.14 1.43
C GLU A 145 -5.38 -18.58 2.86
N PRO A 146 -4.72 -19.60 3.46
CA PRO A 146 -5.01 -19.99 4.85
C PRO A 146 -4.86 -18.84 5.85
N ILE A 147 -3.87 -17.94 5.63
CA ILE A 147 -3.64 -16.77 6.48
C ILE A 147 -4.79 -15.77 6.33
N VAL A 148 -5.30 -15.57 5.10
CA VAL A 148 -6.40 -14.63 4.85
C VAL A 148 -7.69 -15.12 5.49
N TYR A 149 -7.98 -16.42 5.41
CA TYR A 149 -9.13 -17.02 6.10
C TYR A 149 -8.97 -16.96 7.63
N ALA A 150 -7.78 -17.22 8.15
CA ALA A 150 -7.50 -17.10 9.58
C ALA A 150 -7.72 -15.66 10.08
N LEU A 151 -7.21 -14.65 9.35
CA LEU A 151 -7.48 -13.24 9.66
C LEU A 151 -8.97 -12.94 9.72
N ARG A 152 -9.75 -13.41 8.74
CA ARG A 152 -11.20 -13.21 8.77
C ARG A 152 -11.83 -13.89 9.98
N GLY A 153 -11.47 -15.14 10.26
CA GLY A 153 -11.97 -15.89 11.42
C GLY A 153 -11.64 -15.24 12.75
N LEU A 154 -10.49 -14.56 12.84
CA LEU A 154 -10.07 -13.81 14.03
C LEU A 154 -10.81 -12.47 14.18
N LEU A 155 -11.03 -11.74 13.09
CA LEU A 155 -11.52 -10.37 13.12
C LEU A 155 -13.06 -10.30 13.19
N ASP A 156 -13.77 -11.15 12.43
CA ASP A 156 -15.23 -11.10 12.33
C ASP A 156 -15.97 -11.27 13.67
N PRO A 157 -15.58 -12.19 14.59
CA PRO A 157 -16.26 -12.36 15.88
C PRO A 157 -16.02 -11.21 16.87
N HIS A 158 -14.97 -10.40 16.66
CA HIS A 158 -14.50 -9.39 17.63
C HIS A 158 -14.68 -7.94 17.15
N ARG A 159 -15.67 -7.68 16.29
CA ARG A 159 -15.90 -6.37 15.65
C ARG A 159 -16.13 -5.24 16.67
N ASP A 160 -16.65 -5.53 17.83
CA ASP A 160 -16.89 -4.52 18.88
C ASP A 160 -15.60 -4.09 19.59
N GLN A 161 -14.58 -4.93 19.56
CA GLN A 161 -13.31 -4.72 20.28
C GLN A 161 -12.13 -4.48 19.34
N VAL A 162 -12.21 -4.96 18.08
CA VAL A 162 -11.09 -4.95 17.12
C VAL A 162 -11.43 -4.09 15.93
N HIS A 163 -10.61 -3.07 15.71
CA HIS A 163 -10.66 -2.22 14.53
C HIS A 163 -9.45 -2.48 13.65
N VAL A 164 -9.66 -2.44 12.33
CA VAL A 164 -8.59 -2.78 11.38
C VAL A 164 -8.43 -1.70 10.33
N LEU A 165 -7.17 -1.28 10.12
CA LEU A 165 -6.79 -0.53 8.94
C LEU A 165 -5.92 -1.41 8.05
N TYR A 166 -6.45 -1.78 6.89
CA TYR A 166 -5.67 -2.38 5.81
C TYR A 166 -5.04 -1.28 4.98
N THR A 167 -3.76 -1.40 4.63
CA THR A 167 -3.15 -0.50 3.65
C THR A 167 -2.63 -1.28 2.46
N GLY A 168 -2.56 -0.62 1.32
CA GLY A 168 -2.02 -1.22 0.13
C GLY A 168 -1.65 -0.21 -0.95
N SER A 169 -0.66 -0.58 -1.76
CA SER A 169 -0.11 0.24 -2.83
C SER A 169 -0.58 -0.17 -4.22
N SER A 170 -1.36 -1.25 -4.34
CA SER A 170 -1.90 -1.75 -5.61
C SER A 170 -3.43 -1.85 -5.54
N ARG A 171 -4.13 -1.05 -6.36
CA ARG A 171 -5.60 -1.11 -6.47
C ARG A 171 -6.08 -2.48 -6.93
N SER A 172 -5.41 -3.05 -7.94
CA SER A 172 -5.74 -4.37 -8.46
C SER A 172 -5.53 -5.47 -7.42
N GLY A 173 -4.46 -5.37 -6.62
CA GLY A 173 -4.16 -6.27 -5.52
C GLY A 173 -5.23 -6.21 -4.41
N LEU A 174 -5.58 -5.00 -3.96
CA LEU A 174 -6.66 -4.81 -2.97
C LEU A 174 -8.01 -5.32 -3.49
N GLN A 175 -8.33 -5.07 -4.75
CA GLN A 175 -9.58 -5.57 -5.32
C GLN A 175 -9.65 -7.10 -5.35
N ARG A 176 -8.53 -7.80 -5.54
CA ARG A 176 -8.50 -9.27 -5.44
C ARG A 176 -8.90 -9.77 -4.06
N LEU A 177 -8.50 -9.08 -3.00
CA LEU A 177 -8.80 -9.47 -1.62
C LEU A 177 -10.18 -9.02 -1.12
N PHE A 178 -10.66 -7.84 -1.54
CA PHE A 178 -11.81 -7.18 -0.92
C PHE A 178 -13.05 -7.05 -1.81
N ARG A 179 -12.91 -7.05 -3.14
CA ARG A 179 -14.02 -6.69 -4.05
C ARG A 179 -14.50 -7.79 -4.98
N ARG A 180 -13.77 -8.88 -5.16
CA ARG A 180 -14.28 -10.02 -5.91
C ARG A 180 -15.30 -10.78 -5.06
N ARG A 181 -16.42 -11.22 -5.66
CA ARG A 181 -17.51 -11.93 -4.94
C ARG A 181 -17.02 -13.15 -4.15
N ASN A 182 -15.97 -13.81 -4.63
CA ASN A 182 -15.35 -14.97 -3.98
C ASN A 182 -14.09 -14.60 -3.20
N ALA A 183 -13.81 -13.30 -2.99
CA ALA A 183 -12.62 -12.88 -2.24
C ALA A 183 -12.79 -13.20 -0.75
N PRO A 184 -11.75 -13.69 -0.08
CA PRO A 184 -11.83 -14.06 1.34
C PRO A 184 -12.26 -12.91 2.26
N LEU A 185 -11.87 -11.67 1.93
CA LEU A 185 -12.22 -10.45 2.67
C LEU A 185 -13.29 -9.62 1.95
N PHE A 186 -14.16 -10.28 1.14
CA PHE A 186 -15.22 -9.58 0.42
C PHE A 186 -16.11 -8.77 1.36
N SER A 187 -16.31 -7.48 1.04
CA SER A 187 -17.12 -6.52 1.83
C SER A 187 -16.73 -6.37 3.31
N SER A 188 -15.52 -6.77 3.71
CA SER A 188 -15.08 -6.67 5.11
C SER A 188 -14.59 -5.27 5.51
N SER A 189 -14.37 -4.36 4.54
CA SER A 189 -13.86 -3.00 4.81
C SER A 189 -14.41 -1.96 3.84
N GLN A 190 -14.46 -0.70 4.27
CA GLN A 190 -14.71 0.46 3.42
C GLN A 190 -13.38 0.99 2.89
N GLN A 191 -13.34 1.32 1.60
CA GLN A 191 -12.17 1.93 1.00
C GLN A 191 -12.14 3.43 1.25
N ILE A 192 -10.97 3.92 1.61
CA ILE A 192 -10.62 5.35 1.67
C ILE A 192 -9.33 5.57 0.90
N ASP A 193 -9.17 6.75 0.32
CA ASP A 193 -7.92 7.13 -0.33
C ASP A 193 -7.11 8.03 0.61
N LEU A 194 -5.77 7.92 0.55
CA LEU A 194 -4.89 8.84 1.23
C LEU A 194 -4.97 10.20 0.51
N PRO A 195 -5.32 11.30 1.21
CA PRO A 195 -5.33 12.61 0.59
C PRO A 195 -3.99 12.99 0.00
N GLU A 196 -4.00 13.66 -1.15
CA GLU A 196 -2.79 14.24 -1.71
C GLU A 196 -2.25 15.35 -0.81
N PHE A 197 -0.94 15.48 -0.75
CA PHE A 197 -0.29 16.59 -0.06
C PHE A 197 -0.51 17.90 -0.81
N GLY A 198 -0.90 18.94 -0.06
CA GLY A 198 -1.13 20.29 -0.56
C GLY A 198 0.03 21.25 -0.28
N THR A 199 -0.28 22.54 -0.35
CA THR A 199 0.65 23.64 -0.09
C THR A 199 1.22 23.63 1.32
N ASP A 200 0.48 23.13 2.30
CA ASP A 200 0.91 23.04 3.71
C ASP A 200 2.13 22.11 3.85
N TYR A 201 2.13 20.99 3.12
CA TYR A 201 3.27 20.09 3.06
C TYR A 201 4.50 20.78 2.45
N LEU A 202 4.33 21.53 1.37
CA LEU A 202 5.44 22.27 0.74
C LEU A 202 5.99 23.35 1.67
N ALA A 203 5.13 24.07 2.36
CA ALA A 203 5.53 25.06 3.36
C ALA A 203 6.28 24.42 4.54
N TYR A 204 5.83 23.24 4.98
CA TYR A 204 6.48 22.46 6.02
C TYR A 204 7.90 22.02 5.57
N MET A 205 8.05 21.51 4.34
CA MET A 205 9.34 21.09 3.79
C MET A 205 10.28 22.27 3.58
N ALA A 206 9.75 23.42 3.11
CA ALA A 206 10.53 24.67 3.00
C ALA A 206 11.02 25.18 4.36
N LYS A 207 10.21 25.01 5.42
CA LYS A 207 10.62 25.33 6.79
C LYS A 207 11.74 24.41 7.29
N ILE A 208 11.69 23.11 7.00
CA ILE A 208 12.77 22.16 7.31
C ILE A 208 14.07 22.62 6.63
N PHE A 209 14.01 22.95 5.33
CA PHE A 209 15.16 23.47 4.61
C PHE A 209 15.72 24.75 5.25
N GLN A 210 14.84 25.70 5.61
CA GLN A 210 15.24 26.94 6.26
C GLN A 210 15.91 26.68 7.62
N GLN A 211 15.37 25.77 8.42
CA GLN A 211 15.96 25.41 9.72
C GLN A 211 17.35 24.77 9.57
N ALA A 212 17.54 23.95 8.54
CA ALA A 212 18.80 23.26 8.29
C ALA A 212 19.88 24.16 7.68
N THR A 213 19.50 25.15 6.85
CA THR A 213 20.44 25.92 6.04
C THR A 213 20.47 27.43 6.33
N GLY A 214 19.47 27.96 7.04
CA GLY A 214 19.24 29.39 7.23
C GLY A 214 18.67 30.11 5.99
N ARG A 215 18.45 29.40 4.87
CA ARG A 215 18.01 29.96 3.57
C ARG A 215 16.53 29.71 3.36
N VAL A 216 15.91 30.50 2.47
CA VAL A 216 14.47 30.43 2.16
C VAL A 216 14.28 29.96 0.73
N LEU A 217 13.40 28.97 0.53
CA LEU A 217 12.99 28.51 -0.79
C LEU A 217 11.83 29.33 -1.33
N ASN A 218 11.82 29.55 -2.63
CA ASN A 218 10.67 30.09 -3.34
C ASN A 218 9.55 29.07 -3.40
N LEU A 219 8.38 29.37 -2.84
CA LEU A 219 7.24 28.45 -2.78
C LEU A 219 6.67 28.09 -4.16
N ASP A 220 6.74 28.96 -5.15
CA ASP A 220 6.27 28.63 -6.50
C ASP A 220 7.24 27.67 -7.19
N ALA A 221 8.54 27.84 -6.99
CA ALA A 221 9.53 26.84 -7.44
C ALA A 221 9.35 25.49 -6.70
N CYS A 222 8.97 25.50 -5.41
CA CYS A 222 8.62 24.30 -4.67
C CYS A 222 7.38 23.58 -5.25
N LYS A 223 6.33 24.33 -5.63
CA LYS A 223 5.15 23.77 -6.28
C LYS A 223 5.49 23.11 -7.61
N GLU A 224 6.32 23.78 -8.42
CA GLU A 224 6.74 23.25 -9.71
C GLU A 224 7.63 22.01 -9.55
N ALA A 225 8.60 22.03 -8.64
CA ALA A 225 9.41 20.85 -8.31
C ALA A 225 8.54 19.66 -7.88
N PHE A 226 7.55 19.92 -7.02
CA PHE A 226 6.60 18.88 -6.57
C PHE A 226 5.75 18.34 -7.72
N ARG A 227 5.32 19.21 -8.64
CA ARG A 227 4.60 18.80 -9.85
C ARG A 227 5.47 17.92 -10.76
N LEU A 228 6.73 18.27 -10.95
CA LEU A 228 7.68 17.49 -11.78
C LEU A 228 7.88 16.08 -11.25
N VAL A 229 7.93 15.88 -9.93
CA VAL A 229 7.97 14.55 -9.31
C VAL A 229 6.58 13.94 -9.09
N LYS A 230 5.59 14.31 -9.91
CA LYS A 230 4.22 13.74 -9.90
C LYS A 230 3.54 13.79 -8.54
N ARG A 231 3.86 14.79 -7.74
CA ARG A 231 3.39 14.96 -6.35
C ARG A 231 3.70 13.76 -5.46
N VAL A 232 4.78 13.03 -5.74
CA VAL A 232 5.26 11.93 -4.90
C VAL A 232 6.06 12.51 -3.73
N PRO A 233 5.56 12.43 -2.48
CA PRO A 233 6.20 13.08 -1.33
C PRO A 233 7.59 12.53 -1.03
N TYR A 234 7.82 11.25 -1.26
CA TYR A 234 9.13 10.63 -1.08
C TYR A 234 10.18 11.27 -1.99
N ASP A 235 9.89 11.39 -3.29
CA ASP A 235 10.84 11.94 -4.25
C ASP A 235 11.09 13.43 -3.98
N TYR A 236 10.03 14.19 -3.62
CA TYR A 236 10.18 15.59 -3.22
C TYR A 236 11.05 15.75 -1.96
N ARG A 237 10.89 14.87 -0.99
CA ARG A 237 11.75 14.87 0.21
C ARG A 237 13.21 14.60 -0.14
N GLN A 238 13.49 13.64 -1.03
CA GLN A 238 14.86 13.38 -1.50
C GLN A 238 15.49 14.64 -2.14
N ILE A 239 14.71 15.41 -2.90
CA ILE A 239 15.15 16.67 -3.50
C ILE A 239 15.51 17.69 -2.43
N ILE A 240 14.69 17.87 -1.39
CA ILE A 240 14.99 18.76 -0.28
C ILE A 240 16.26 18.31 0.47
N ASP A 241 16.40 17.01 0.72
CA ASP A 241 17.59 16.45 1.39
C ASP A 241 18.86 16.68 0.54
N LEU A 242 18.80 16.52 -0.78
CA LEU A 242 19.89 16.83 -1.72
C LEU A 242 20.25 18.33 -1.72
N LEU A 243 19.25 19.21 -1.69
CA LEU A 243 19.47 20.66 -1.58
C LEU A 243 20.22 21.04 -0.29
N ILE A 244 19.85 20.42 0.82
CA ILE A 244 20.51 20.63 2.11
C ILE A 244 21.97 20.14 2.03
N LEU A 245 22.17 18.94 1.48
CA LEU A 245 23.48 18.28 1.41
C LEU A 245 24.46 19.02 0.51
N HIS A 246 24.02 19.44 -0.68
CA HIS A 246 24.88 20.10 -1.67
C HIS A 246 24.99 21.61 -1.52
N GLY A 247 24.23 22.21 -0.59
CA GLY A 247 24.29 23.65 -0.34
C GLY A 247 23.66 24.50 -1.46
N GLY A 248 22.87 23.90 -2.37
CA GLY A 248 22.18 24.58 -3.47
C GLY A 248 20.98 25.43 -3.01
N GLU A 249 20.51 26.31 -3.88
CA GLU A 249 19.28 27.11 -3.68
C GLU A 249 18.27 26.91 -4.81
N ASP A 250 18.73 26.40 -5.95
CA ASP A 250 17.87 26.14 -7.11
C ASP A 250 17.23 24.74 -7.00
N ILE A 251 16.02 24.71 -6.45
CA ILE A 251 15.25 23.47 -6.30
C ILE A 251 14.89 22.86 -7.67
N LEU A 252 14.70 23.68 -8.72
CA LEU A 252 14.33 23.15 -10.04
C LEU A 252 15.52 22.47 -10.72
N ALA A 253 16.73 23.05 -10.61
CA ALA A 253 17.94 22.42 -11.14
C ALA A 253 18.21 21.07 -10.45
N ILE A 254 18.10 21.01 -9.12
CA ILE A 254 18.26 19.75 -8.38
C ILE A 254 17.15 18.76 -8.73
N THR A 255 15.91 19.21 -8.93
CA THR A 255 14.81 18.32 -9.36
C THR A 255 15.10 17.70 -10.72
N GLN A 256 15.59 18.48 -11.69
CA GLN A 256 15.95 17.96 -13.01
C GLN A 256 17.11 16.95 -12.93
N ALA A 257 18.14 17.25 -12.14
CA ALA A 257 19.25 16.33 -11.91
C ALA A 257 18.78 15.02 -11.25
N TYR A 258 17.92 15.14 -10.23
CA TYR A 258 17.30 13.98 -9.56
C TYR A 258 16.54 13.09 -10.54
N LEU A 259 15.69 13.68 -11.38
CA LEU A 259 14.91 12.93 -12.38
C LEU A 259 15.81 12.26 -13.42
N ALA A 260 16.89 12.92 -13.85
CA ALA A 260 17.85 12.35 -14.79
C ALA A 260 18.63 11.16 -14.19
N ASP A 261 19.08 11.28 -12.93
CA ASP A 261 19.83 10.23 -12.22
C ASP A 261 18.94 9.02 -11.86
N HIS A 262 17.66 9.27 -11.55
CA HIS A 262 16.68 8.25 -11.20
C HIS A 262 15.82 7.82 -12.40
N SER A 263 16.30 8.05 -13.62
CA SER A 263 15.64 7.64 -14.85
C SER A 263 15.47 6.10 -14.87
N LEU A 264 14.22 5.67 -14.92
CA LEU A 264 13.83 4.27 -15.12
C LEU A 264 13.71 3.92 -16.62
N GLU A 265 14.27 4.77 -17.48
CA GLU A 265 14.08 4.70 -18.93
C GLU A 265 14.43 3.33 -19.52
N ALA A 266 15.61 2.79 -19.17
CA ALA A 266 16.03 1.48 -19.64
C ALA A 266 15.11 0.34 -19.15
N ILE A 267 14.59 0.46 -17.90
CA ILE A 267 13.63 -0.48 -17.32
C ILE A 267 12.30 -0.37 -18.06
N TYR A 268 11.78 0.85 -18.25
CA TYR A 268 10.52 1.08 -18.95
C TYR A 268 10.59 0.66 -20.41
N GLN A 269 11.71 0.89 -21.07
CA GLN A 269 11.94 0.45 -22.44
C GLN A 269 11.93 -1.09 -22.55
N ALA A 270 12.63 -1.79 -21.65
CA ALA A 270 12.62 -3.26 -21.63
C ALA A 270 11.22 -3.82 -21.32
N GLU A 271 10.51 -3.22 -20.36
CA GLU A 271 9.13 -3.59 -20.04
C GLU A 271 8.17 -3.36 -21.20
N TRP A 272 8.31 -2.23 -21.92
CA TRP A 272 7.51 -1.90 -23.10
C TRP A 272 7.74 -2.90 -24.24
N GLN A 273 9.00 -3.21 -24.53
CA GLN A 273 9.37 -4.17 -25.58
C GLN A 273 8.89 -5.60 -25.27
N ALA A 274 8.76 -5.97 -24.00
CA ALA A 274 8.23 -7.26 -23.59
C ALA A 274 6.70 -7.39 -23.73
N LEU A 275 5.98 -6.29 -23.93
CA LEU A 275 4.54 -6.29 -24.13
C LEU A 275 4.19 -6.70 -25.57
N LYS A 276 3.03 -7.37 -25.71
CA LYS A 276 2.47 -7.62 -27.02
C LYS A 276 1.97 -6.31 -27.64
N PRO A 277 2.00 -6.15 -28.98
CA PRO A 277 1.53 -4.93 -29.64
C PRO A 277 0.11 -4.51 -29.22
N VAL A 278 -0.79 -5.47 -29.04
CA VAL A 278 -2.15 -5.19 -28.57
C VAL A 278 -2.17 -4.66 -27.12
N ASP A 279 -1.26 -5.13 -26.24
CA ASP A 279 -1.15 -4.67 -24.87
C ASP A 279 -0.64 -3.22 -24.84
N GLN A 280 0.33 -2.88 -25.69
CA GLN A 280 0.84 -1.53 -25.88
C GLN A 280 -0.27 -0.58 -26.35
N ALA A 281 -1.04 -0.98 -27.37
CA ALA A 281 -2.15 -0.18 -27.89
C ALA A 281 -3.25 0.06 -26.83
N VAL A 282 -3.54 -0.95 -26.00
CA VAL A 282 -4.48 -0.83 -24.87
C VAL A 282 -3.96 0.12 -23.81
N LEU A 283 -2.65 0.07 -23.47
CA LEU A 283 -2.04 1.01 -22.51
C LEU A 283 -2.13 2.45 -23.01
N VAL A 284 -1.79 2.70 -24.27
CA VAL A 284 -1.89 4.04 -24.88
C VAL A 284 -3.32 4.57 -24.84
N TRP A 285 -4.33 3.72 -25.08
CA TRP A 285 -5.73 4.11 -24.96
C TRP A 285 -6.09 4.54 -23.54
N ILE A 286 -5.70 3.74 -22.55
CA ILE A 286 -5.97 4.00 -21.13
C ILE A 286 -5.30 5.30 -20.67
N ILE A 287 -4.04 5.53 -21.03
CA ILE A 287 -3.27 6.72 -20.64
C ILE A 287 -3.88 8.01 -21.20
N LYS A 288 -4.44 7.95 -22.42
CA LYS A 288 -5.15 9.09 -23.04
C LYS A 288 -6.45 9.47 -22.32
N GLY A 289 -6.79 8.80 -21.21
CA GLY A 289 -7.94 9.12 -20.35
C GLY A 289 -9.30 8.95 -21.01
N LYS A 290 -9.36 8.11 -22.05
CA LYS A 290 -10.59 7.88 -22.82
C LYS A 290 -11.45 6.80 -22.16
N SER A 291 -12.68 6.67 -22.65
CA SER A 291 -13.64 5.66 -22.19
C SER A 291 -13.07 4.23 -22.19
N GLY A 292 -13.75 3.31 -21.51
CA GLY A 292 -13.27 1.94 -21.31
C GLY A 292 -12.76 1.26 -22.59
N PRO A 293 -11.77 0.36 -22.48
CA PRO A 293 -11.04 -0.20 -23.62
C PRO A 293 -11.89 -1.16 -24.49
N TYR A 294 -13.12 -1.44 -24.09
CA TYR A 294 -14.02 -2.38 -24.80
C TYR A 294 -15.00 -1.70 -25.77
N THR A 295 -15.02 -0.37 -25.80
CA THR A 295 -15.92 0.40 -26.67
C THR A 295 -15.56 0.24 -28.15
N GLY A 296 -16.49 0.53 -29.04
CA GLY A 296 -16.24 0.51 -30.49
C GLY A 296 -15.10 1.46 -30.87
N GLU A 297 -15.07 2.67 -30.26
CA GLU A 297 -14.02 3.65 -30.47
C GLU A 297 -12.64 3.13 -30.02
N ALA A 298 -12.57 2.48 -28.85
CA ALA A 298 -11.33 1.89 -28.34
C ALA A 298 -10.81 0.78 -29.26
N ARG A 299 -11.69 -0.11 -29.69
CA ARG A 299 -11.32 -1.22 -30.61
C ARG A 299 -10.83 -0.71 -31.95
N GLN A 300 -11.47 0.34 -32.49
CA GLN A 300 -10.99 0.96 -33.73
C GLN A 300 -9.65 1.64 -33.55
N PHE A 301 -9.42 2.34 -32.43
CA PHE A 301 -8.12 2.92 -32.12
C PHE A 301 -7.03 1.83 -32.03
N ILE A 302 -7.31 0.73 -31.29
CA ILE A 302 -6.38 -0.38 -31.14
C ILE A 302 -6.10 -1.04 -32.51
N ALA A 303 -7.13 -1.26 -33.33
CA ALA A 303 -6.99 -1.80 -34.68
C ALA A 303 -6.06 -0.92 -35.54
N ASN A 304 -6.28 0.40 -35.54
CA ASN A 304 -5.45 1.36 -36.28
C ASN A 304 -3.98 1.32 -35.80
N GLN A 305 -3.73 1.22 -34.49
CA GLN A 305 -2.36 1.10 -33.94
C GLN A 305 -1.67 -0.21 -34.36
N LEU A 306 -2.44 -1.25 -34.66
CA LEU A 306 -1.93 -2.57 -35.07
C LEU A 306 -1.86 -2.72 -36.58
N GLY A 307 -2.32 -1.72 -37.37
CA GLY A 307 -2.46 -1.84 -38.83
C GLY A 307 -3.51 -2.86 -39.27
N LEU A 308 -4.57 -3.07 -38.45
CA LEU A 308 -5.66 -4.02 -38.70
C LEU A 308 -6.96 -3.28 -39.03
N ASP A 309 -7.84 -3.92 -39.79
CA ASP A 309 -9.18 -3.37 -40.10
C ASP A 309 -10.08 -3.35 -38.85
N SER A 310 -9.96 -4.35 -37.99
CA SER A 310 -10.74 -4.44 -36.76
C SER A 310 -10.07 -5.33 -35.70
N VAL A 311 -10.43 -5.12 -34.44
CA VAL A 311 -10.04 -5.98 -33.31
C VAL A 311 -11.29 -6.38 -32.53
N ASP A 312 -11.43 -7.66 -32.23
CA ASP A 312 -12.56 -8.17 -31.47
C ASP A 312 -12.45 -7.85 -29.96
N THR A 313 -13.59 -7.93 -29.29
CA THR A 313 -13.67 -7.64 -27.83
C THR A 313 -12.86 -8.63 -27.00
N ALA A 314 -12.76 -9.89 -27.41
CA ALA A 314 -12.05 -10.94 -26.67
C ALA A 314 -10.55 -10.68 -26.70
N THR A 315 -9.99 -10.23 -27.81
CA THR A 315 -8.57 -9.83 -27.94
C THR A 315 -8.23 -8.70 -26.98
N VAL A 316 -9.05 -7.64 -26.93
CA VAL A 316 -8.87 -6.52 -25.99
C VAL A 316 -9.02 -6.99 -24.55
N GLN A 317 -10.00 -7.84 -24.27
CA GLN A 317 -10.22 -8.37 -22.92
C GLN A 317 -9.04 -9.21 -22.42
N ASN A 318 -8.45 -10.02 -23.29
CA ASN A 318 -7.27 -10.80 -22.99
C ASN A 318 -6.05 -9.89 -22.71
N ALA A 319 -5.87 -8.80 -23.46
CA ALA A 319 -4.84 -7.80 -23.22
C ALA A 319 -5.03 -7.13 -21.85
N VAL A 320 -6.22 -6.63 -21.56
CA VAL A 320 -6.54 -6.04 -20.25
C VAL A 320 -6.30 -7.03 -19.10
N ASN A 321 -6.67 -8.30 -19.26
CA ASN A 321 -6.42 -9.31 -18.25
C ASN A 321 -4.93 -9.58 -18.02
N ARG A 322 -4.11 -9.62 -19.06
CA ARG A 322 -2.63 -9.72 -18.92
C ARG A 322 -2.05 -8.51 -18.20
N LEU A 323 -2.41 -7.30 -18.64
CA LEU A 323 -1.94 -6.05 -18.04
C LEU A 323 -2.33 -5.95 -16.56
N ARG A 324 -3.55 -6.35 -16.19
CA ARG A 324 -3.99 -6.44 -14.79
C ARG A 324 -3.24 -7.52 -14.02
N GLY A 325 -3.02 -8.67 -14.63
CA GLY A 325 -2.25 -9.77 -14.03
C GLY A 325 -0.80 -9.37 -13.74
N ALA A 326 -0.22 -8.56 -14.62
CA ALA A 326 1.12 -8.00 -14.47
C ALA A 326 1.15 -6.74 -13.56
N SER A 327 0.03 -6.33 -12.96
CA SER A 327 -0.09 -5.11 -12.14
C SER A 327 0.37 -3.82 -12.87
N LYS A 328 0.16 -3.76 -14.20
CA LYS A 328 0.44 -2.55 -14.99
C LYS A 328 -0.72 -1.57 -14.94
N ILE A 329 -1.95 -2.07 -14.89
CA ILE A 329 -3.18 -1.26 -14.81
C ILE A 329 -4.07 -1.72 -13.67
N ALA A 330 -4.78 -0.77 -13.06
CA ALA A 330 -5.81 -1.01 -12.06
C ALA A 330 -7.15 -0.43 -12.49
N PRO A 331 -8.29 -1.10 -12.22
CA PRO A 331 -9.59 -0.52 -12.46
C PRO A 331 -9.88 0.57 -11.40
N VAL A 332 -10.31 1.74 -11.84
CA VAL A 332 -10.76 2.86 -11.00
C VAL A 332 -12.28 2.91 -10.87
N SER A 333 -12.99 2.60 -11.94
CA SER A 333 -14.44 2.46 -11.97
C SER A 333 -14.87 1.41 -12.98
N LEU A 334 -16.18 1.19 -13.15
CA LEU A 334 -16.69 0.20 -14.09
C LEU A 334 -16.20 0.50 -15.51
N GLY A 335 -15.36 -0.40 -16.05
CA GLY A 335 -14.78 -0.28 -17.39
C GLY A 335 -13.67 0.76 -17.54
N CYS A 336 -13.28 1.49 -16.50
CA CYS A 336 -12.20 2.46 -16.54
C CYS A 336 -10.97 1.93 -15.80
N TYR A 337 -9.80 2.22 -16.36
CA TYR A 337 -8.51 1.76 -15.83
C TYR A 337 -7.52 2.91 -15.76
N GLU A 338 -6.56 2.80 -14.84
CA GLU A 338 -5.38 3.68 -14.74
C GLU A 338 -4.12 2.84 -14.66
N LEU A 339 -2.98 3.41 -15.05
CA LEU A 339 -1.69 2.78 -14.81
C LEU A 339 -1.36 2.83 -13.32
N GLU A 340 -0.75 1.75 -12.82
CA GLU A 340 -0.28 1.68 -11.42
C GLU A 340 0.96 2.56 -11.18
N ASP A 341 1.76 2.81 -12.24
CA ASP A 341 2.95 3.66 -12.21
C ASP A 341 2.76 4.91 -13.08
N PRO A 342 2.63 6.11 -12.47
CA PRO A 342 2.44 7.35 -13.20
C PRO A 342 3.67 7.79 -14.01
N TYR A 343 4.89 7.43 -13.59
CA TYR A 343 6.11 7.73 -14.35
C TYR A 343 6.19 6.88 -15.62
N TYR A 344 5.75 5.61 -15.55
CA TYR A 344 5.67 4.75 -16.74
C TYR A 344 4.63 5.27 -17.73
N ALA A 345 3.51 5.82 -17.26
CA ALA A 345 2.51 6.44 -18.12
C ALA A 345 3.09 7.60 -18.93
N ASP A 346 3.83 8.50 -18.27
CA ASP A 346 4.46 9.63 -18.96
C ASP A 346 5.54 9.18 -19.95
N TRP A 347 6.34 8.19 -19.56
CA TRP A 347 7.35 7.63 -20.45
C TRP A 347 6.71 7.06 -21.72
N ILE A 348 5.62 6.28 -21.61
CA ILE A 348 4.88 5.75 -22.77
C ILE A 348 4.37 6.88 -23.67
N LEU A 349 3.81 7.98 -23.09
CA LEU A 349 3.33 9.10 -23.89
C LEU A 349 4.45 9.78 -24.67
N ASN A 350 5.64 9.93 -24.08
CA ASN A 350 6.80 10.49 -24.73
C ASN A 350 7.31 9.59 -25.86
N GLU A 351 7.42 8.28 -25.62
CA GLU A 351 7.82 7.31 -26.65
C GLU A 351 6.88 7.29 -27.85
N VAL A 352 5.56 7.31 -27.61
CA VAL A 352 4.55 7.32 -28.68
C VAL A 352 4.55 8.64 -29.45
N GLN A 353 4.98 9.77 -28.84
CA GLN A 353 5.09 11.06 -29.52
C GLN A 353 6.37 11.17 -30.37
N HIS A 354 7.45 10.51 -29.97
CA HIS A 354 8.75 10.58 -30.65
C HIS A 354 9.03 9.38 -31.58
N GLY A 355 8.24 8.31 -31.49
CA GLY A 355 8.35 7.10 -32.32
C GLY A 355 7.47 7.11 -33.57
N THR A 356 6.81 8.24 -33.87
CA THR A 356 6.10 8.53 -35.12
C THR A 356 6.84 9.61 -35.89
#